data_8b25123194724cb4b856c7a631b58762
#
_entry.id   8b25123194724cb4b856c7a631b58762
#
_cell.length_a   1.000
_cell.length_b   1.000
_cell.length_c   1.000
_cell.angle_alpha   90.00
_cell.angle_beta   90.00
_cell.angle_gamma   90.00
#
_symmetry.space_group_name_H-M   'P 1'
#
loop_
_entity.id
_entity.type
_entity.pdbx_description
1 polymer ?
#
loop_
_entity_poly.entity_id
_entity_poly.type
_entity_poly.pdbx_seq_one_letter_code
_entity_poly.pdbx_strand_id
1 'polypeptide(L)'
;MGKEKIIGIDLGTSNSQAAVMLGGKPTIIPSAEGVTVAGKMFPSVVAFTKDGELLVGEPARRQAISNPDATVMAAKRKMGTDHVYRILGKTYTPQQISAFILQKIKKDAEAFLGEEVKKVVITVPAYFNDNQRTATKDAGTIAGLDVVRLVNEPTAASMAYGLDKGGEHKILVFDLGGGTLDVTIMEFGHGTFNVLSTSGDTQLGGTDMDQVVMDWIVEEFRKQEGVDLKKDRMAVQRVREAAEKAKIELSTVLETEINLPYITADKEGPKHLSLKLNRSKLEQLVAPIINRCVHPLDQALSDAKLSKEGIDRVIFVGGPTRMPIVQKFIEDRVGKKVERGVDPMECVALGAAIQGAILGGEVTDLLLLDVTPLTLGIETLGGVRTTLIERNTTIPTRKSQIFTTAADLQSEVSIHVLQGERPMAADNISLGRFNLVGIAPAPRGVPQIEVTFDIDASGILNVTAKDLGTGKEQKMTITASTKLPDRDVDRMVAEAQQFAADDEKKKEEARVKNEADSLIYTAEKTLGELGEKIPADLKEKIGSAVKTAKSALEGKDIQKIKDETAALQKVLAEAGSAIYQEAQKKQAEEQARAAGSPSGEGPGASSGKTGPSGGENVVDADFEVKED
;
A
#
# COMPACT_ATOMS: atom_id res chain seq x y z
N MET A 1 38.12 -15.89 -5.47
CA MET A 1 36.74 -16.29 -5.21
C MET A 1 35.87 -15.43 -6.11
N GLY A 2 35.06 -16.03 -7.01
CA GLY A 2 34.10 -15.25 -7.80
C GLY A 2 33.13 -14.53 -6.87
N LYS A 3 32.65 -13.33 -7.24
CA LYS A 3 31.59 -12.65 -6.49
C LYS A 3 30.36 -13.58 -6.46
N GLU A 4 29.73 -13.70 -5.29
CA GLU A 4 28.49 -14.46 -5.12
C GLU A 4 27.40 -13.87 -6.04
N LYS A 5 26.82 -14.71 -6.90
CA LYS A 5 25.79 -14.25 -7.83
C LYS A 5 24.48 -14.02 -7.13
N ILE A 6 23.79 -12.94 -7.49
CA ILE A 6 22.44 -12.62 -7.05
C ILE A 6 21.51 -12.89 -8.23
N ILE A 7 20.56 -13.81 -8.09
CA ILE A 7 19.58 -14.06 -9.15
C ILE A 7 18.35 -13.15 -8.97
N GLY A 8 17.74 -12.78 -10.09
CA GLY A 8 16.45 -12.11 -10.12
C GLY A 8 15.33 -13.12 -10.33
N ILE A 9 14.26 -13.00 -9.55
CA ILE A 9 13.10 -13.89 -9.61
C ILE A 9 11.84 -13.06 -9.86
N ASP A 10 11.15 -13.38 -10.95
CA ASP A 10 9.75 -13.00 -11.16
C ASP A 10 8.85 -14.09 -10.55
N LEU A 11 8.27 -13.78 -9.39
CA LEU A 11 7.30 -14.64 -8.72
C LEU A 11 5.88 -14.26 -9.18
N GLY A 12 5.48 -14.72 -10.37
CA GLY A 12 4.21 -14.34 -10.98
C GLY A 12 2.99 -15.11 -10.45
N THR A 13 1.80 -14.57 -10.69
CA THR A 13 0.51 -15.20 -10.29
C THR A 13 0.27 -16.51 -11.03
N SER A 14 0.47 -16.53 -12.35
CA SER A 14 0.22 -17.71 -13.19
C SER A 14 1.49 -18.45 -13.53
N ASN A 15 2.58 -17.74 -13.81
CA ASN A 15 3.86 -18.29 -14.17
C ASN A 15 4.98 -17.58 -13.43
N SER A 16 6.07 -18.27 -13.17
CA SER A 16 7.27 -17.72 -12.51
C SER A 16 8.51 -17.99 -13.36
N GLN A 17 9.54 -17.15 -13.18
CA GLN A 17 10.77 -17.22 -13.94
C GLN A 17 11.94 -16.66 -13.13
N ALA A 18 13.16 -17.07 -13.48
CA ALA A 18 14.37 -16.48 -12.92
C ALA A 18 15.34 -16.06 -14.02
N ALA A 19 16.21 -15.11 -13.69
CA ALA A 19 17.30 -14.65 -14.55
C ALA A 19 18.54 -14.32 -13.72
N VAL A 20 19.69 -14.26 -14.40
CA VAL A 20 20.98 -13.93 -13.79
C VAL A 20 21.83 -13.12 -14.76
N MET A 21 22.74 -12.29 -14.24
CA MET A 21 23.73 -11.62 -15.08
C MET A 21 24.85 -12.60 -15.46
N LEU A 22 25.08 -12.80 -16.74
CA LEU A 22 26.17 -13.60 -17.30
C LEU A 22 26.91 -12.82 -18.37
N GLY A 23 28.19 -12.59 -18.17
CA GLY A 23 29.02 -11.84 -19.13
C GLY A 23 28.50 -10.44 -19.44
N GLY A 24 27.94 -9.74 -18.45
CA GLY A 24 27.39 -8.39 -18.61
C GLY A 24 25.99 -8.34 -19.27
N LYS A 25 25.33 -9.49 -19.45
CA LYS A 25 23.97 -9.55 -20.04
C LYS A 25 23.02 -10.30 -19.14
N PRO A 26 21.79 -9.78 -18.91
CA PRO A 26 20.78 -10.51 -18.19
C PRO A 26 20.31 -11.71 -19.01
N THR A 27 20.30 -12.89 -18.40
CA THR A 27 20.05 -14.17 -19.07
C THR A 27 19.00 -14.94 -18.29
N ILE A 28 17.95 -15.39 -18.98
CA ILE A 28 16.90 -16.22 -18.37
C ILE A 28 17.48 -17.57 -17.99
N ILE A 29 17.19 -18.01 -16.76
CA ILE A 29 17.47 -19.35 -16.25
C ILE A 29 16.34 -20.26 -16.76
N PRO A 30 16.64 -21.30 -17.58
CA PRO A 30 15.62 -22.20 -18.07
C PRO A 30 15.09 -23.08 -16.92
N SER A 31 13.80 -23.39 -16.94
CA SER A 31 13.25 -24.43 -16.06
C SER A 31 13.76 -25.81 -16.48
N ALA A 32 14.05 -26.67 -15.52
CA ALA A 32 14.42 -28.07 -15.76
C ALA A 32 13.31 -28.86 -16.49
N GLU A 33 12.07 -28.36 -16.51
CA GLU A 33 10.94 -28.95 -17.23
C GLU A 33 10.95 -28.66 -18.74
N GLY A 34 11.87 -27.80 -19.19
CA GLY A 34 11.95 -27.36 -20.58
C GLY A 34 10.99 -26.23 -20.93
N VAL A 35 10.67 -26.08 -22.21
CA VAL A 35 9.78 -25.02 -22.72
C VAL A 35 8.32 -25.44 -22.49
N THR A 36 7.57 -24.59 -21.78
CA THR A 36 6.13 -24.75 -21.52
C THR A 36 5.29 -23.96 -22.52
N VAL A 37 3.96 -24.01 -22.40
CA VAL A 37 3.05 -23.13 -23.16
C VAL A 37 3.35 -21.65 -22.90
N ALA A 38 3.89 -21.31 -21.74
CA ALA A 38 4.33 -19.98 -21.36
C ALA A 38 5.79 -19.68 -21.73
N GLY A 39 6.39 -20.41 -22.66
CA GLY A 39 7.79 -20.26 -23.08
C GLY A 39 8.76 -20.85 -22.06
N LYS A 40 9.77 -20.08 -21.65
CA LYS A 40 10.78 -20.51 -20.64
C LYS A 40 10.29 -20.39 -19.20
N MET A 41 9.12 -19.80 -18.98
CA MET A 41 8.49 -19.74 -17.67
C MET A 41 7.88 -21.09 -17.29
N PHE A 42 7.71 -21.35 -16.01
CA PHE A 42 6.95 -22.49 -15.55
C PHE A 42 5.72 -22.05 -14.74
N PRO A 43 4.65 -22.86 -14.72
CA PRO A 43 3.42 -22.53 -14.00
C PRO A 43 3.66 -22.35 -12.49
N SER A 44 3.12 -21.28 -11.90
CA SER A 44 3.10 -21.05 -10.45
C SER A 44 2.04 -21.93 -9.79
N VAL A 45 2.17 -23.24 -9.95
CA VAL A 45 1.22 -24.26 -9.49
C VAL A 45 1.95 -25.23 -8.57
N VAL A 46 1.28 -25.54 -7.44
CA VAL A 46 1.75 -26.50 -6.44
C VAL A 46 0.68 -27.55 -6.22
N ALA A 47 1.06 -28.82 -6.23
CA ALA A 47 0.14 -29.90 -5.99
C ALA A 47 0.75 -30.98 -5.07
N PHE A 48 -0.13 -31.79 -4.48
CA PHE A 48 0.28 -32.93 -3.69
C PHE A 48 -0.37 -34.19 -4.29
N THR A 49 0.42 -35.23 -4.50
CA THR A 49 -0.12 -36.53 -4.92
C THR A 49 -0.95 -37.15 -3.79
N LYS A 50 -1.70 -38.21 -4.09
CA LYS A 50 -2.46 -38.96 -3.06
C LYS A 50 -1.55 -39.53 -1.96
N ASP A 51 -0.29 -39.83 -2.29
CA ASP A 51 0.73 -40.35 -1.37
C ASP A 51 1.47 -39.24 -0.62
N GLY A 52 1.12 -37.96 -0.89
CA GLY A 52 1.67 -36.76 -0.23
C GLY A 52 2.96 -36.24 -0.85
N GLU A 53 3.37 -36.72 -2.04
CA GLU A 53 4.51 -36.16 -2.77
C GLU A 53 4.19 -34.76 -3.30
N LEU A 54 5.15 -33.84 -3.16
CA LEU A 54 5.05 -32.46 -3.62
C LEU A 54 5.42 -32.36 -5.10
N LEU A 55 4.50 -31.79 -5.88
CA LEU A 55 4.70 -31.41 -7.27
C LEU A 55 4.67 -29.89 -7.41
N VAL A 56 5.57 -29.34 -8.23
CA VAL A 56 5.61 -27.89 -8.52
C VAL A 56 5.80 -27.68 -10.02
N GLY A 57 5.15 -26.66 -10.58
CA GLY A 57 5.28 -26.34 -11.98
C GLY A 57 4.35 -27.14 -12.90
N GLU A 58 4.83 -27.56 -14.05
CA GLU A 58 4.06 -28.27 -15.06
C GLU A 58 3.52 -29.64 -14.58
N PRO A 59 4.26 -30.46 -13.79
CA PRO A 59 3.70 -31.66 -13.20
C PRO A 59 2.50 -31.40 -12.30
N ALA A 60 2.54 -30.33 -11.50
CA ALA A 60 1.43 -29.91 -10.65
C ALA A 60 0.23 -29.44 -11.48
N ARG A 61 0.47 -28.67 -12.56
CA ARG A 61 -0.58 -28.22 -13.48
C ARG A 61 -1.29 -29.41 -14.15
N ARG A 62 -0.55 -30.39 -14.64
CA ARG A 62 -1.14 -31.59 -15.25
C ARG A 62 -2.00 -32.39 -14.27
N GLN A 63 -1.61 -32.44 -13.01
CA GLN A 63 -2.40 -33.11 -11.97
C GLN A 63 -3.71 -32.38 -11.65
N ALA A 64 -3.82 -31.07 -11.91
CA ALA A 64 -4.99 -30.26 -11.56
C ALA A 64 -6.32 -30.82 -12.10
N ILE A 65 -6.29 -31.48 -13.27
CA ILE A 65 -7.47 -32.12 -13.86
C ILE A 65 -7.95 -33.31 -13.02
N SER A 66 -7.03 -34.20 -12.63
CA SER A 66 -7.35 -35.45 -11.91
C SER A 66 -7.42 -35.30 -10.40
N ASN A 67 -6.79 -34.25 -9.84
CA ASN A 67 -6.73 -33.98 -8.41
C ASN A 67 -6.80 -32.48 -8.10
N PRO A 68 -7.92 -31.80 -8.45
CA PRO A 68 -8.07 -30.35 -8.27
C PRO A 68 -8.05 -29.93 -6.81
N ASP A 69 -8.50 -30.78 -5.88
CA ASP A 69 -8.59 -30.46 -4.45
C ASP A 69 -7.20 -30.41 -3.76
N ALA A 70 -6.21 -31.09 -4.33
CA ALA A 70 -4.85 -31.06 -3.82
C ALA A 70 -3.89 -30.24 -4.73
N THR A 71 -4.45 -29.36 -5.57
CA THR A 71 -3.68 -28.50 -6.48
C THR A 71 -4.01 -27.02 -6.20
N VAL A 72 -2.98 -26.23 -5.94
CA VAL A 72 -3.08 -24.79 -5.66
C VAL A 72 -2.56 -23.99 -6.85
N MET A 73 -3.38 -23.07 -7.33
CA MET A 73 -3.07 -22.11 -8.38
C MET A 73 -3.26 -20.69 -7.84
N ALA A 74 -2.56 -19.71 -8.44
CA ALA A 74 -2.69 -18.30 -8.15
C ALA A 74 -2.53 -17.94 -6.64
N ALA A 75 -1.65 -18.63 -5.92
CA ALA A 75 -1.40 -18.40 -4.49
C ALA A 75 -0.98 -16.94 -4.20
N LYS A 76 -0.30 -16.28 -5.14
CA LYS A 76 0.12 -14.88 -5.04
C LYS A 76 -1.05 -13.93 -4.74
N ARG A 77 -2.26 -14.20 -5.25
CA ARG A 77 -3.48 -13.43 -4.95
C ARG A 77 -3.95 -13.53 -3.50
N LYS A 78 -3.37 -14.45 -2.70
CA LYS A 78 -3.67 -14.64 -1.28
C LYS A 78 -2.51 -14.28 -0.36
N MET A 79 -1.40 -13.75 -0.93
CA MET A 79 -0.27 -13.29 -0.12
C MET A 79 -0.70 -12.16 0.83
N GLY A 80 -0.18 -12.20 2.05
CA GLY A 80 -0.49 -11.20 3.08
C GLY A 80 -1.88 -11.34 3.72
N THR A 81 -2.64 -12.41 3.40
CA THR A 81 -3.94 -12.72 4.00
C THR A 81 -3.85 -13.94 4.92
N ASP A 82 -4.89 -14.17 5.75
CA ASP A 82 -5.03 -15.36 6.61
C ASP A 82 -5.65 -16.58 5.90
N HIS A 83 -5.69 -16.51 4.58
CA HIS A 83 -6.12 -17.66 3.80
C HIS A 83 -5.25 -18.89 4.10
N VAL A 84 -5.89 -20.04 4.25
CA VAL A 84 -5.21 -21.32 4.43
C VAL A 84 -5.73 -22.34 3.43
N TYR A 85 -4.81 -23.05 2.82
CA TYR A 85 -5.10 -24.20 1.97
C TYR A 85 -5.11 -25.47 2.82
N ARG A 86 -6.21 -26.24 2.76
CA ARG A 86 -6.33 -27.51 3.47
C ARG A 86 -6.18 -28.66 2.48
N ILE A 87 -5.05 -29.36 2.54
CA ILE A 87 -4.67 -30.39 1.58
C ILE A 87 -4.22 -31.63 2.35
N LEU A 88 -4.84 -32.77 2.11
CA LEU A 88 -4.52 -34.05 2.75
C LEU A 88 -4.41 -33.97 4.28
N GLY A 89 -5.33 -33.23 4.91
CA GLY A 89 -5.37 -33.05 6.37
C GLY A 89 -4.33 -32.08 6.94
N LYS A 90 -3.46 -31.50 6.10
CA LYS A 90 -2.49 -30.45 6.48
C LYS A 90 -2.98 -29.09 6.05
N THR A 91 -2.48 -28.05 6.71
CA THR A 91 -2.76 -26.65 6.37
C THR A 91 -1.50 -25.97 5.86
N TYR A 92 -1.65 -25.18 4.79
CA TYR A 92 -0.56 -24.40 4.19
C TYR A 92 -1.00 -22.95 4.03
N THR A 93 -0.11 -22.03 4.36
CA THR A 93 -0.31 -20.60 4.10
C THR A 93 0.09 -20.25 2.67
N PRO A 94 -0.35 -19.11 2.11
CA PRO A 94 0.10 -18.62 0.80
C PRO A 94 1.63 -18.49 0.72
N GLN A 95 2.28 -18.08 1.82
CA GLN A 95 3.74 -17.98 1.93
C GLN A 95 4.42 -19.36 1.75
N GLN A 96 3.88 -20.39 2.39
CA GLN A 96 4.42 -21.75 2.25
C GLN A 96 4.23 -22.30 0.83
N ILE A 97 3.08 -22.06 0.20
CA ILE A 97 2.85 -22.45 -1.20
C ILE A 97 3.82 -21.71 -2.13
N SER A 98 4.03 -20.43 -1.93
CA SER A 98 4.98 -19.62 -2.72
C SER A 98 6.43 -20.05 -2.46
N ALA A 99 6.74 -20.46 -1.23
CA ALA A 99 8.07 -20.99 -0.91
C ALA A 99 8.40 -22.27 -1.69
N PHE A 100 7.44 -23.17 -1.94
CA PHE A 100 7.68 -24.36 -2.79
C PHE A 100 8.03 -23.95 -4.23
N ILE A 101 7.40 -22.91 -4.76
CA ILE A 101 7.74 -22.35 -6.08
C ILE A 101 9.17 -21.81 -6.07
N LEU A 102 9.53 -21.03 -5.04
CA LEU A 102 10.87 -20.47 -4.89
C LEU A 102 11.95 -21.53 -4.68
N GLN A 103 11.65 -22.62 -3.96
CA GLN A 103 12.56 -23.78 -3.82
C GLN A 103 12.82 -24.46 -5.16
N LYS A 104 11.79 -24.59 -6.01
CA LYS A 104 11.98 -25.10 -7.38
C LYS A 104 12.89 -24.17 -8.19
N ILE A 105 12.64 -22.85 -8.15
CA ILE A 105 13.49 -21.86 -8.84
C ILE A 105 14.94 -21.97 -8.37
N LYS A 106 15.15 -22.05 -7.05
CA LYS A 106 16.49 -22.24 -6.47
C LYS A 106 17.18 -23.46 -7.06
N LYS A 107 16.50 -24.61 -7.04
CA LYS A 107 17.02 -25.87 -7.57
C LYS A 107 17.37 -25.78 -9.06
N ASP A 108 16.49 -25.19 -9.87
CA ASP A 108 16.72 -24.99 -11.30
C ASP A 108 17.91 -24.06 -11.55
N ALA A 109 18.03 -22.98 -10.77
CA ALA A 109 19.12 -22.03 -10.85
C ALA A 109 20.48 -22.65 -10.45
N GLU A 110 20.51 -23.42 -9.38
CA GLU A 110 21.72 -24.16 -8.93
C GLU A 110 22.17 -25.18 -9.99
N ALA A 111 21.22 -25.89 -10.60
CA ALA A 111 21.51 -26.83 -11.68
C ALA A 111 22.09 -26.11 -12.93
N PHE A 112 21.55 -24.95 -13.26
CA PHE A 112 22.00 -24.14 -14.42
C PHE A 112 23.37 -23.50 -14.19
N LEU A 113 23.60 -22.98 -12.98
CA LEU A 113 24.84 -22.25 -12.63
C LEU A 113 25.98 -23.17 -12.20
N GLY A 114 25.68 -24.39 -11.71
CA GLY A 114 26.65 -25.33 -11.13
C GLY A 114 27.21 -24.86 -9.78
N GLU A 115 26.54 -23.92 -9.10
CA GLU A 115 26.91 -23.37 -7.79
C GLU A 115 25.68 -23.12 -6.92
N GLU A 116 25.87 -23.04 -5.60
CA GLU A 116 24.80 -22.77 -4.64
C GLU A 116 24.24 -21.35 -4.81
N VAL A 117 22.91 -21.21 -4.79
CA VAL A 117 22.19 -19.94 -4.86
C VAL A 117 21.65 -19.58 -3.49
N LYS A 118 22.14 -18.48 -2.92
CA LYS A 118 21.71 -17.96 -1.61
C LYS A 118 20.95 -16.66 -1.72
N LYS A 119 21.47 -15.70 -2.49
CA LYS A 119 20.94 -14.33 -2.56
C LYS A 119 20.04 -14.12 -3.76
N VAL A 120 18.91 -13.49 -3.52
CA VAL A 120 17.91 -13.23 -4.56
C VAL A 120 17.32 -11.83 -4.46
N VAL A 121 16.94 -11.30 -5.62
CA VAL A 121 15.98 -10.21 -5.76
C VAL A 121 14.66 -10.83 -6.19
N ILE A 122 13.58 -10.56 -5.49
CA ILE A 122 12.23 -11.05 -5.85
C ILE A 122 11.37 -9.86 -6.26
N THR A 123 10.59 -10.01 -7.33
CA THR A 123 9.67 -8.97 -7.77
C THR A 123 8.31 -9.09 -7.09
N VAL A 124 7.67 -7.95 -6.91
CA VAL A 124 6.32 -7.81 -6.37
C VAL A 124 5.55 -6.81 -7.23
N PRO A 125 4.22 -6.93 -7.35
CA PRO A 125 3.40 -5.88 -7.93
C PRO A 125 3.67 -4.54 -7.24
N ALA A 126 3.70 -3.45 -8.01
CA ALA A 126 3.96 -2.12 -7.45
C ALA A 126 2.91 -1.73 -6.42
N TYR A 127 1.67 -2.15 -6.62
CA TYR A 127 0.53 -1.85 -5.77
C TYR A 127 0.33 -2.81 -4.59
N PHE A 128 1.29 -3.73 -4.34
CA PHE A 128 1.27 -4.56 -3.13
C PHE A 128 1.39 -3.71 -1.88
N ASN A 129 0.50 -3.97 -0.91
CA ASN A 129 0.60 -3.40 0.43
C ASN A 129 1.76 -4.01 1.24
N ASP A 130 2.04 -3.44 2.39
CA ASP A 130 3.17 -3.87 3.23
C ASP A 130 3.03 -5.33 3.71
N ASN A 131 1.82 -5.80 4.05
CA ASN A 131 1.58 -7.19 4.43
C ASN A 131 1.92 -8.17 3.30
N GLN A 132 1.58 -7.84 2.06
CA GLN A 132 1.86 -8.66 0.87
C GLN A 132 3.36 -8.69 0.56
N ARG A 133 4.06 -7.56 0.71
CA ARG A 133 5.53 -7.46 0.55
C ARG A 133 6.25 -8.29 1.59
N THR A 134 5.91 -8.14 2.86
CA THR A 134 6.48 -8.92 3.96
C THR A 134 6.22 -10.42 3.76
N ALA A 135 5.00 -10.82 3.40
CA ALA A 135 4.68 -12.21 3.11
C ALA A 135 5.50 -12.80 1.95
N THR A 136 5.81 -11.98 0.93
CA THR A 136 6.68 -12.41 -0.18
C THR A 136 8.13 -12.61 0.29
N LYS A 137 8.64 -11.72 1.14
CA LYS A 137 9.97 -11.86 1.74
C LYS A 137 10.05 -13.10 2.63
N ASP A 138 9.00 -13.35 3.44
CA ASP A 138 8.89 -14.55 4.29
C ASP A 138 8.90 -15.84 3.46
N ALA A 139 8.19 -15.85 2.30
CA ALA A 139 8.23 -16.99 1.39
C ALA A 139 9.65 -17.28 0.88
N GLY A 140 10.45 -16.25 0.58
CA GLY A 140 11.86 -16.41 0.25
C GLY A 140 12.68 -17.01 1.38
N THR A 141 12.50 -16.52 2.60
CA THR A 141 13.16 -17.05 3.81
C THR A 141 12.77 -18.51 4.07
N ILE A 142 11.49 -18.87 3.94
CA ILE A 142 11.01 -20.27 4.06
C ILE A 142 11.63 -21.16 2.98
N ALA A 143 11.88 -20.62 1.79
CA ALA A 143 12.56 -21.33 0.70
C ALA A 143 14.07 -21.51 0.93
N GLY A 144 14.65 -20.95 1.99
CA GLY A 144 16.07 -20.95 2.28
C GLY A 144 16.86 -20.00 1.38
N LEU A 145 16.26 -18.85 1.04
CA LEU A 145 16.86 -17.79 0.25
C LEU A 145 17.02 -16.52 1.10
N ASP A 146 18.13 -15.82 0.91
CA ASP A 146 18.35 -14.46 1.42
C ASP A 146 17.78 -13.46 0.41
N VAL A 147 16.62 -12.90 0.73
CA VAL A 147 15.95 -11.89 -0.10
C VAL A 147 16.59 -10.54 0.17
N VAL A 148 17.62 -10.21 -0.61
CA VAL A 148 18.39 -8.97 -0.44
C VAL A 148 17.61 -7.72 -0.85
N ARG A 149 16.60 -7.86 -1.73
CA ARG A 149 15.69 -6.79 -2.11
C ARG A 149 14.38 -7.32 -2.70
N LEU A 150 13.28 -6.60 -2.42
CA LEU A 150 12.05 -6.65 -3.20
C LEU A 150 12.07 -5.49 -4.21
N VAL A 151 11.65 -5.74 -5.44
CA VAL A 151 11.58 -4.74 -6.52
C VAL A 151 10.21 -4.79 -7.17
N ASN A 152 9.65 -3.63 -7.46
CA ASN A 152 8.38 -3.56 -8.17
C ASN A 152 8.49 -4.08 -9.61
N GLU A 153 7.52 -4.89 -10.04
CA GLU A 153 7.50 -5.53 -11.37
C GLU A 153 7.63 -4.53 -12.52
N PRO A 154 6.85 -3.42 -12.57
CA PRO A 154 6.99 -2.44 -13.65
C PRO A 154 8.35 -1.75 -13.64
N THR A 155 8.95 -1.57 -12.48
CA THR A 155 10.27 -0.97 -12.35
C THR A 155 11.37 -1.91 -12.83
N ALA A 156 11.29 -3.19 -12.46
CA ALA A 156 12.18 -4.22 -12.98
C ALA A 156 12.07 -4.32 -14.52
N ALA A 157 10.85 -4.37 -15.05
CA ALA A 157 10.63 -4.42 -16.49
C ALA A 157 11.31 -3.26 -17.23
N SER A 158 11.19 -2.05 -16.69
CA SER A 158 11.80 -0.85 -17.32
C SER A 158 13.32 -0.94 -17.45
N MET A 159 14.00 -1.52 -16.47
CA MET A 159 15.45 -1.74 -16.54
C MET A 159 15.82 -2.71 -17.68
N ALA A 160 14.98 -3.72 -17.93
CA ALA A 160 15.23 -4.69 -19.01
C ALA A 160 15.06 -4.10 -20.43
N TYR A 161 14.24 -3.07 -20.59
CA TYR A 161 14.03 -2.41 -21.88
C TYR A 161 15.25 -1.58 -22.34
N GLY A 162 16.30 -1.50 -21.50
CA GLY A 162 17.57 -0.90 -21.90
C GLY A 162 17.40 0.53 -22.37
N LEU A 163 16.66 1.33 -21.64
CA LEU A 163 16.36 2.73 -21.95
C LEU A 163 17.59 3.65 -21.78
N ASP A 164 18.75 3.05 -21.61
CA ASP A 164 20.09 3.62 -21.48
C ASP A 164 20.55 4.44 -22.71
N LYS A 165 19.74 4.50 -23.77
CA LYS A 165 20.11 5.09 -25.06
C LYS A 165 19.72 6.56 -25.20
N GLY A 166 20.16 7.38 -24.24
CA GLY A 166 20.25 8.82 -24.40
C GLY A 166 18.92 9.59 -24.32
N GLY A 167 18.87 10.59 -23.44
CA GLY A 167 17.77 11.52 -23.25
C GLY A 167 16.94 11.26 -22.01
N GLU A 168 16.18 12.27 -21.59
CA GLU A 168 15.18 12.16 -20.55
C GLU A 168 13.85 11.72 -21.18
N HIS A 169 13.22 10.69 -20.60
CA HIS A 169 11.95 10.15 -21.10
C HIS A 169 10.96 9.93 -19.96
N LYS A 170 9.71 10.32 -20.17
CA LYS A 170 8.59 9.95 -19.34
C LYS A 170 7.93 8.69 -19.91
N ILE A 171 7.95 7.65 -19.09
CA ILE A 171 7.59 6.29 -19.50
C ILE A 171 6.34 5.89 -18.75
N LEU A 172 5.36 5.37 -19.46
CA LEU A 172 4.23 4.66 -18.90
C LEU A 172 4.47 3.16 -19.03
N VAL A 173 4.51 2.46 -17.91
CA VAL A 173 4.55 1.01 -17.85
C VAL A 173 3.16 0.51 -17.53
N PHE A 174 2.62 -0.30 -18.44
CA PHE A 174 1.33 -0.95 -18.27
C PHE A 174 1.56 -2.44 -18.09
N ASP A 175 1.56 -2.88 -16.83
CA ASP A 175 1.77 -4.26 -16.45
C ASP A 175 0.42 -4.93 -16.16
N LEU A 176 -0.06 -5.72 -17.12
CA LEU A 176 -1.25 -6.55 -16.95
C LEU A 176 -0.83 -8.01 -16.91
N GLY A 177 -0.67 -8.50 -15.70
CA GLY A 177 -0.27 -9.88 -15.42
C GLY A 177 -1.43 -10.87 -15.42
N GLY A 178 -1.17 -12.07 -14.91
CA GLY A 178 -2.22 -13.09 -14.74
C GLY A 178 -3.24 -12.71 -13.66
N GLY A 179 -2.84 -11.94 -12.65
CA GLY A 179 -3.68 -11.67 -11.48
C GLY A 179 -3.74 -10.22 -11.02
N THR A 180 -2.84 -9.36 -11.49
CA THR A 180 -2.69 -7.97 -11.07
C THR A 180 -2.53 -7.05 -12.27
N LEU A 181 -2.95 -5.81 -12.11
CA LEU A 181 -2.66 -4.68 -12.99
C LEU A 181 -1.85 -3.66 -12.21
N ASP A 182 -0.73 -3.23 -12.77
CA ASP A 182 0.04 -2.07 -12.31
C ASP A 182 0.21 -1.07 -13.45
N VAL A 183 -0.07 0.19 -13.17
CA VAL A 183 0.19 1.31 -14.08
C VAL A 183 1.17 2.24 -13.38
N THR A 184 2.38 2.33 -13.91
CA THR A 184 3.47 3.11 -13.32
C THR A 184 3.96 4.15 -14.30
N ILE A 185 4.10 5.38 -13.83
CA ILE A 185 4.70 6.48 -14.58
C ILE A 185 6.04 6.80 -13.95
N MET A 186 7.07 6.86 -14.77
CA MET A 186 8.43 7.15 -14.33
C MET A 186 9.17 8.06 -15.32
N GLU A 187 10.18 8.72 -14.79
CA GLU A 187 11.19 9.41 -15.59
C GLU A 187 12.46 8.57 -15.62
N PHE A 188 13.04 8.49 -16.80
CA PHE A 188 14.38 7.97 -16.98
C PHE A 188 15.27 9.07 -17.54
N GLY A 189 16.43 9.26 -16.91
CA GLY A 189 17.45 10.21 -17.37
C GLY A 189 18.73 10.06 -16.57
N HIS A 190 19.87 10.25 -17.22
CA HIS A 190 21.20 10.21 -16.57
C HIS A 190 21.45 8.93 -15.75
N GLY A 191 20.99 7.77 -16.20
CA GLY A 191 21.15 6.50 -15.50
C GLY A 191 20.21 6.32 -14.29
N THR A 192 19.25 7.22 -14.08
CA THR A 192 18.30 7.14 -12.96
C THR A 192 16.90 6.81 -13.47
N PHE A 193 16.29 5.78 -12.89
CA PHE A 193 14.85 5.50 -12.99
C PHE A 193 14.17 6.11 -11.76
N ASN A 194 13.35 7.11 -11.97
CA ASN A 194 12.61 7.80 -10.92
C ASN A 194 11.10 7.58 -11.11
N VAL A 195 10.49 6.78 -10.24
CA VAL A 195 9.04 6.58 -10.27
C VAL A 195 8.34 7.84 -9.79
N LEU A 196 7.43 8.38 -10.60
CA LEU A 196 6.61 9.56 -10.28
C LEU A 196 5.31 9.15 -9.59
N SER A 197 4.66 8.10 -10.11
CA SER A 197 3.42 7.58 -9.55
C SER A 197 3.22 6.11 -9.91
N THR A 198 2.45 5.42 -9.08
CA THR A 198 1.96 4.08 -9.37
C THR A 198 0.51 3.95 -8.91
N SER A 199 -0.29 3.23 -9.68
CA SER A 199 -1.67 2.86 -9.38
C SER A 199 -1.95 1.48 -9.93
N GLY A 200 -2.94 0.76 -9.40
CA GLY A 200 -3.16 -0.62 -9.85
C GLY A 200 -4.44 -1.23 -9.31
N ASP A 201 -4.61 -2.52 -9.62
CA ASP A 201 -5.69 -3.39 -9.14
C ASP A 201 -5.10 -4.78 -8.90
N THR A 202 -5.04 -5.20 -7.63
CA THR A 202 -4.42 -6.48 -7.23
C THR A 202 -5.30 -7.70 -7.50
N GLN A 203 -6.52 -7.48 -8.05
CA GLN A 203 -7.50 -8.51 -8.39
C GLN A 203 -7.97 -8.38 -9.85
N LEU A 204 -7.11 -7.89 -10.73
CA LEU A 204 -7.39 -7.69 -12.15
C LEU A 204 -6.29 -8.30 -13.02
N GLY A 205 -6.62 -9.25 -13.88
CA GLY A 205 -5.63 -9.85 -14.77
C GLY A 205 -6.19 -10.90 -15.73
N GLY A 206 -5.28 -11.63 -16.35
CA GLY A 206 -5.60 -12.66 -17.32
C GLY A 206 -6.51 -13.78 -16.80
N THR A 207 -6.40 -14.13 -15.51
CA THR A 207 -7.27 -15.14 -14.89
C THR A 207 -8.73 -14.71 -14.79
N ASP A 208 -9.01 -13.41 -14.68
CA ASP A 208 -10.37 -12.88 -14.70
C ASP A 208 -10.94 -12.94 -16.12
N MET A 209 -10.09 -12.73 -17.15
CA MET A 209 -10.46 -12.93 -18.55
C MET A 209 -10.74 -14.40 -18.85
N ASP A 210 -9.93 -15.33 -18.32
CA ASP A 210 -10.18 -16.76 -18.44
C ASP A 210 -11.50 -17.15 -17.80
N GLN A 211 -11.83 -16.56 -16.65
CA GLN A 211 -13.08 -16.85 -15.94
C GLN A 211 -14.32 -16.46 -16.76
N VAL A 212 -14.34 -15.29 -17.42
CA VAL A 212 -15.50 -14.90 -18.24
C VAL A 212 -15.64 -15.77 -19.50
N VAL A 213 -14.53 -16.21 -20.08
CA VAL A 213 -14.53 -17.16 -21.21
C VAL A 213 -15.04 -18.52 -20.75
N MET A 214 -14.58 -18.99 -19.59
CA MET A 214 -15.03 -20.23 -18.96
C MET A 214 -16.53 -20.19 -18.65
N ASP A 215 -17.03 -19.10 -18.06
CA ASP A 215 -18.47 -18.94 -17.76
C ASP A 215 -19.30 -18.95 -19.05
N TRP A 216 -18.81 -18.32 -20.13
CA TRP A 216 -19.45 -18.40 -21.43
C TRP A 216 -19.49 -19.84 -22.00
N ILE A 217 -18.38 -20.58 -21.93
CA ILE A 217 -18.30 -22.00 -22.39
C ILE A 217 -19.32 -22.85 -21.62
N VAL A 218 -19.36 -22.73 -20.29
CA VAL A 218 -20.30 -23.50 -19.45
C VAL A 218 -21.74 -23.17 -19.79
N GLU A 219 -22.09 -21.91 -20.03
CA GLU A 219 -23.44 -21.51 -20.37
C GLU A 219 -23.87 -21.98 -21.78
N GLU A 220 -22.96 -21.91 -22.78
CA GLU A 220 -23.25 -22.45 -24.11
C GLU A 220 -23.43 -23.97 -24.08
N PHE A 221 -22.61 -24.70 -23.33
CA PHE A 221 -22.78 -26.14 -23.15
C PHE A 221 -24.10 -26.48 -22.45
N ARG A 222 -24.45 -25.72 -21.41
CA ARG A 222 -25.74 -25.90 -20.73
C ARG A 222 -26.93 -25.67 -21.64
N LYS A 223 -26.87 -24.70 -22.57
CA LYS A 223 -27.91 -24.46 -23.58
C LYS A 223 -28.05 -25.63 -24.57
N GLN A 224 -26.93 -26.23 -24.96
CA GLN A 224 -26.90 -27.32 -25.94
C GLN A 224 -27.27 -28.67 -25.34
N GLU A 225 -26.73 -29.00 -24.18
CA GLU A 225 -26.79 -30.34 -23.58
C GLU A 225 -27.68 -30.42 -22.31
N GLY A 226 -28.15 -29.28 -21.78
CA GLY A 226 -28.92 -29.24 -20.54
C GLY A 226 -28.14 -29.55 -19.26
N VAL A 227 -26.82 -29.76 -19.35
CA VAL A 227 -25.96 -30.19 -18.23
C VAL A 227 -25.14 -29.03 -17.71
N ASP A 228 -25.06 -28.89 -16.38
CA ASP A 228 -24.24 -27.87 -15.71
C ASP A 228 -22.86 -28.43 -15.35
N LEU A 229 -21.84 -28.07 -16.11
CA LEU A 229 -20.46 -28.48 -15.90
C LEU A 229 -19.87 -27.99 -14.58
N LYS A 230 -20.44 -26.94 -13.93
CA LYS A 230 -19.94 -26.44 -12.63
C LYS A 230 -20.03 -27.46 -11.51
N LYS A 231 -20.84 -28.50 -11.68
CA LYS A 231 -21.00 -29.59 -10.71
C LYS A 231 -19.90 -30.65 -10.80
N ASP A 232 -19.14 -30.68 -11.89
CA ASP A 232 -18.03 -31.61 -12.11
C ASP A 232 -16.70 -30.85 -12.07
N ARG A 233 -15.93 -31.04 -11.00
CA ARG A 233 -14.66 -30.35 -10.79
C ARG A 233 -13.60 -30.65 -11.84
N MET A 234 -13.61 -31.88 -12.39
CA MET A 234 -12.70 -32.25 -13.46
C MET A 234 -13.09 -31.56 -14.76
N ALA A 235 -14.37 -31.49 -15.07
CA ALA A 235 -14.87 -30.74 -16.21
C ALA A 235 -14.55 -29.23 -16.09
N VAL A 236 -14.77 -28.64 -14.91
CA VAL A 236 -14.42 -27.24 -14.62
C VAL A 236 -12.95 -26.96 -14.91
N GLN A 237 -12.02 -27.83 -14.46
CA GLN A 237 -10.60 -27.64 -14.70
C GLN A 237 -10.23 -27.76 -16.19
N ARG A 238 -10.82 -28.73 -16.91
CA ARG A 238 -10.62 -28.87 -18.36
C ARG A 238 -11.14 -27.67 -19.15
N VAL A 239 -12.30 -27.13 -18.76
CA VAL A 239 -12.86 -25.89 -19.36
C VAL A 239 -11.96 -24.71 -19.08
N ARG A 240 -11.37 -24.58 -17.87
CA ARG A 240 -10.43 -23.51 -17.53
C ARG A 240 -9.20 -23.52 -18.43
N GLU A 241 -8.58 -24.67 -18.58
CA GLU A 241 -7.41 -24.81 -19.48
C GLU A 241 -7.74 -24.50 -20.93
N ALA A 242 -8.91 -24.93 -21.40
CA ALA A 242 -9.36 -24.63 -22.74
C ALA A 242 -9.69 -23.14 -22.94
N ALA A 243 -10.25 -22.47 -21.94
CA ALA A 243 -10.50 -21.03 -21.95
C ALA A 243 -9.20 -20.21 -22.02
N GLU A 244 -8.21 -20.54 -21.17
CA GLU A 244 -6.89 -19.91 -21.22
C GLU A 244 -6.21 -20.11 -22.58
N LYS A 245 -6.23 -21.34 -23.09
CA LYS A 245 -5.66 -21.67 -24.41
C LYS A 245 -6.33 -20.88 -25.52
N ALA A 246 -7.66 -20.84 -25.54
CA ALA A 246 -8.41 -20.09 -26.54
C ALA A 246 -8.12 -18.58 -26.47
N LYS A 247 -8.02 -17.99 -25.29
CA LYS A 247 -7.62 -16.59 -25.09
C LYS A 247 -6.23 -16.32 -25.68
N ILE A 248 -5.25 -17.19 -25.44
CA ILE A 248 -3.89 -17.06 -25.96
C ILE A 248 -3.88 -17.17 -27.49
N GLU A 249 -4.54 -18.17 -28.06
CA GLU A 249 -4.60 -18.39 -29.51
C GLU A 249 -5.25 -17.20 -30.23
N LEU A 250 -6.36 -16.67 -29.71
CA LEU A 250 -7.08 -15.53 -30.28
C LEU A 250 -6.29 -14.20 -30.21
N SER A 251 -5.16 -14.16 -29.56
CA SER A 251 -4.23 -13.03 -29.66
C SER A 251 -3.56 -12.98 -31.05
N THR A 252 -3.45 -14.12 -31.75
CA THR A 252 -2.81 -14.23 -33.06
C THR A 252 -3.77 -14.60 -34.18
N VAL A 253 -4.71 -15.54 -33.93
CA VAL A 253 -5.72 -15.96 -34.93
C VAL A 253 -7.05 -15.25 -34.71
N LEU A 254 -7.96 -15.32 -35.71
CA LEU A 254 -9.28 -14.67 -35.60
C LEU A 254 -10.37 -15.59 -35.07
N GLU A 255 -10.19 -16.91 -35.14
CA GLU A 255 -11.12 -17.93 -34.65
C GLU A 255 -10.34 -19.14 -34.13
N THR A 256 -10.84 -19.77 -33.08
CA THR A 256 -10.32 -21.03 -32.54
C THR A 256 -11.45 -21.97 -32.20
N GLU A 257 -11.17 -23.27 -32.16
CA GLU A 257 -12.11 -24.33 -31.76
C GLU A 257 -11.75 -24.82 -30.36
N ILE A 258 -12.75 -24.86 -29.50
CA ILE A 258 -12.67 -25.43 -28.15
C ILE A 258 -13.31 -26.81 -28.23
N ASN A 259 -12.47 -27.85 -28.23
CA ASN A 259 -12.91 -29.25 -28.36
C ASN A 259 -12.49 -30.04 -27.12
N LEU A 260 -13.47 -30.46 -26.32
CA LEU A 260 -13.28 -31.24 -25.09
C LEU A 260 -14.12 -32.52 -25.16
N PRO A 261 -13.60 -33.57 -25.77
CA PRO A 261 -14.29 -34.86 -25.85
C PRO A 261 -14.45 -35.47 -24.45
N TYR A 262 -15.57 -36.14 -24.20
CA TYR A 262 -15.89 -36.81 -22.94
C TYR A 262 -15.77 -35.83 -21.74
N ILE A 263 -16.38 -34.64 -21.88
CA ILE A 263 -16.26 -33.61 -20.84
C ILE A 263 -17.03 -34.00 -19.58
N THR A 264 -18.18 -34.64 -19.75
CA THR A 264 -19.02 -35.20 -18.70
C THR A 264 -19.89 -36.31 -19.24
N ALA A 265 -20.74 -36.93 -18.41
CA ALA A 265 -21.74 -37.93 -18.80
C ALA A 265 -23.02 -37.71 -18.02
N ASP A 266 -24.15 -38.06 -18.64
CA ASP A 266 -25.47 -38.13 -18.02
C ASP A 266 -26.13 -39.49 -18.26
N LYS A 267 -27.44 -39.59 -18.04
CA LYS A 267 -28.20 -40.84 -18.23
C LYS A 267 -28.26 -41.30 -19.68
N GLU A 268 -28.05 -40.40 -20.62
CA GLU A 268 -28.07 -40.67 -22.07
C GLU A 268 -26.68 -41.11 -22.59
N GLY A 269 -25.62 -40.92 -21.79
CA GLY A 269 -24.28 -41.33 -22.14
C GLY A 269 -23.25 -40.20 -22.02
N PRO A 270 -22.05 -40.39 -22.61
CA PRO A 270 -20.99 -39.38 -22.59
C PRO A 270 -21.37 -38.17 -23.43
N LYS A 271 -21.06 -36.99 -22.93
CA LYS A 271 -21.25 -35.68 -23.58
C LYS A 271 -19.92 -35.09 -24.01
N HIS A 272 -19.93 -34.40 -25.13
CA HIS A 272 -18.75 -33.77 -25.75
C HIS A 272 -19.00 -32.30 -25.92
N LEU A 273 -17.97 -31.46 -25.65
CA LEU A 273 -18.04 -30.04 -25.88
C LEU A 273 -17.25 -29.71 -27.16
N SER A 274 -17.89 -29.09 -28.12
CA SER A 274 -17.28 -28.50 -29.31
C SER A 274 -17.92 -27.14 -29.55
N LEU A 275 -17.11 -26.06 -29.42
CA LEU A 275 -17.53 -24.68 -29.59
C LEU A 275 -16.50 -23.93 -30.42
N LYS A 276 -16.96 -23.01 -31.26
CA LYS A 276 -16.12 -22.04 -31.93
C LYS A 276 -16.16 -20.70 -31.20
N LEU A 277 -14.99 -20.15 -30.95
CA LEU A 277 -14.83 -18.84 -30.36
C LEU A 277 -14.03 -17.96 -31.33
N ASN A 278 -14.59 -16.83 -31.72
CA ASN A 278 -13.88 -15.84 -32.52
C ASN A 278 -13.39 -14.68 -31.65
N ARG A 279 -12.40 -13.93 -32.17
CA ARG A 279 -11.77 -12.78 -31.48
C ARG A 279 -12.80 -11.73 -31.08
N SER A 280 -13.74 -11.37 -31.95
CA SER A 280 -14.76 -10.36 -31.64
C SER A 280 -15.64 -10.76 -30.45
N LYS A 281 -15.98 -12.06 -30.31
CA LYS A 281 -16.71 -12.55 -29.15
C LYS A 281 -15.86 -12.53 -27.89
N LEU A 282 -14.58 -12.92 -27.98
CA LEU A 282 -13.65 -12.79 -26.86
C LEU A 282 -13.55 -11.34 -26.39
N GLU A 283 -13.37 -10.39 -27.31
CA GLU A 283 -13.28 -8.97 -27.00
C GLU A 283 -14.54 -8.43 -26.31
N GLN A 284 -15.73 -8.87 -26.74
CA GLN A 284 -16.99 -8.55 -26.06
C GLN A 284 -17.02 -9.09 -24.62
N LEU A 285 -16.56 -10.33 -24.42
CA LEU A 285 -16.57 -10.97 -23.11
C LEU A 285 -15.61 -10.27 -22.13
N VAL A 286 -14.42 -9.87 -22.59
CA VAL A 286 -13.40 -9.27 -21.72
C VAL A 286 -13.52 -7.75 -21.61
N ALA A 287 -14.34 -7.08 -22.41
CA ALA A 287 -14.50 -5.62 -22.39
C ALA A 287 -14.79 -5.03 -20.99
N PRO A 288 -15.64 -5.64 -20.15
CA PRO A 288 -15.86 -5.14 -18.78
C PRO A 288 -14.59 -5.18 -17.92
N ILE A 289 -13.70 -6.15 -18.15
CA ILE A 289 -12.42 -6.28 -17.44
C ILE A 289 -11.46 -5.20 -17.92
N ILE A 290 -11.39 -4.97 -19.24
CA ILE A 290 -10.57 -3.88 -19.80
C ILE A 290 -11.04 -2.51 -19.30
N ASN A 291 -12.33 -2.30 -19.13
CA ASN A 291 -12.87 -1.06 -18.58
C ASN A 291 -12.43 -0.79 -17.12
N ARG A 292 -12.13 -1.83 -16.34
CA ARG A 292 -11.54 -1.65 -15.01
C ARG A 292 -10.14 -1.04 -15.06
N CYS A 293 -9.41 -1.22 -16.15
CA CYS A 293 -8.07 -0.62 -16.32
C CYS A 293 -8.10 0.91 -16.48
N VAL A 294 -9.28 1.50 -16.76
CA VAL A 294 -9.43 2.96 -16.98
C VAL A 294 -9.02 3.75 -15.75
N HIS A 295 -9.59 3.39 -14.60
CA HIS A 295 -9.35 4.12 -13.37
C HIS A 295 -7.89 4.10 -12.91
N PRO A 296 -7.18 2.96 -12.84
CA PRO A 296 -5.77 2.94 -12.51
C PRO A 296 -4.90 3.78 -13.46
N LEU A 297 -5.22 3.78 -14.76
CA LEU A 297 -4.50 4.58 -15.75
C LEU A 297 -4.70 6.08 -15.52
N ASP A 298 -5.95 6.52 -15.37
CA ASP A 298 -6.28 7.93 -15.17
C ASP A 298 -5.72 8.43 -13.81
N GLN A 299 -5.75 7.57 -12.77
CA GLN A 299 -5.18 7.88 -11.47
C GLN A 299 -3.66 8.05 -11.51
N ALA A 300 -2.94 7.14 -12.20
CA ALA A 300 -1.49 7.25 -12.31
C ALA A 300 -1.09 8.55 -13.05
N LEU A 301 -1.79 8.92 -14.13
CA LEU A 301 -1.57 10.18 -14.85
C LEU A 301 -1.83 11.41 -13.95
N SER A 302 -2.93 11.39 -13.22
CA SER A 302 -3.31 12.47 -12.30
C SER A 302 -2.27 12.65 -11.19
N ASP A 303 -1.84 11.57 -10.56
CA ASP A 303 -0.86 11.60 -9.47
C ASP A 303 0.53 12.07 -9.94
N ALA A 304 0.92 11.69 -11.16
CA ALA A 304 2.14 12.20 -11.81
C ALA A 304 2.01 13.66 -12.28
N LYS A 305 0.80 14.26 -12.21
CA LYS A 305 0.49 15.58 -12.75
C LYS A 305 0.82 15.71 -14.24
N LEU A 306 0.58 14.63 -15.00
CA LEU A 306 0.85 14.57 -16.42
C LEU A 306 -0.44 14.37 -17.21
N SER A 307 -0.51 15.00 -18.38
CA SER A 307 -1.47 14.63 -19.41
C SER A 307 -0.91 13.45 -20.25
N LYS A 308 -1.77 12.79 -21.01
CA LYS A 308 -1.36 11.70 -21.90
C LYS A 308 -0.31 12.11 -22.94
N GLU A 309 -0.31 13.38 -23.36
CA GLU A 309 0.66 13.96 -24.30
C GLU A 309 2.06 14.06 -23.68
N GLY A 310 2.13 14.18 -22.34
CA GLY A 310 3.37 14.23 -21.59
C GLY A 310 4.09 12.89 -21.45
N ILE A 311 3.49 11.79 -21.90
CA ILE A 311 4.13 10.48 -21.95
C ILE A 311 4.93 10.37 -23.26
N ASP A 312 6.20 9.99 -23.18
CA ASP A 312 7.08 9.81 -24.33
C ASP A 312 7.03 8.37 -24.86
N ARG A 313 7.01 7.39 -23.97
CA ARG A 313 7.09 5.96 -24.28
C ARG A 313 6.10 5.14 -23.48
N VAL A 314 5.62 4.04 -24.05
CA VAL A 314 4.75 3.05 -23.39
C VAL A 314 5.42 1.69 -23.43
N ILE A 315 5.54 1.04 -22.29
CA ILE A 315 6.08 -0.31 -22.12
C ILE A 315 4.95 -1.23 -21.69
N PHE A 316 4.83 -2.37 -22.36
CA PHE A 316 3.92 -3.44 -21.98
C PHE A 316 4.63 -4.55 -21.22
N VAL A 317 3.96 -5.01 -20.16
CA VAL A 317 4.40 -6.10 -19.31
C VAL A 317 3.24 -7.07 -19.10
N GLY A 318 3.54 -8.35 -19.00
CA GLY A 318 2.57 -9.41 -18.77
C GLY A 318 1.91 -9.96 -20.04
N GLY A 319 1.49 -11.22 -19.98
CA GLY A 319 0.92 -11.97 -21.12
C GLY A 319 -0.32 -11.35 -21.75
N PRO A 320 -1.33 -10.88 -20.98
CA PRO A 320 -2.54 -10.26 -21.51
C PRO A 320 -2.29 -9.01 -22.37
N THR A 321 -1.16 -8.32 -22.21
CA THR A 321 -0.81 -7.17 -23.08
C THR A 321 -0.55 -7.55 -24.55
N ARG A 322 -0.41 -8.84 -24.83
CA ARG A 322 -0.32 -9.36 -26.19
C ARG A 322 -1.68 -9.38 -26.91
N MET A 323 -2.79 -9.27 -26.17
CA MET A 323 -4.14 -9.24 -26.76
C MET A 323 -4.39 -7.93 -27.53
N PRO A 324 -4.90 -7.99 -28.78
CA PRO A 324 -5.15 -6.79 -29.56
C PRO A 324 -6.06 -5.76 -28.90
N ILE A 325 -7.07 -6.19 -28.15
CA ILE A 325 -7.98 -5.29 -27.42
C ILE A 325 -7.23 -4.47 -26.35
N VAL A 326 -6.24 -5.07 -25.64
CA VAL A 326 -5.44 -4.38 -24.64
C VAL A 326 -4.51 -3.36 -25.30
N GLN A 327 -3.86 -3.76 -26.41
CA GLN A 327 -2.98 -2.87 -27.17
C GLN A 327 -3.76 -1.65 -27.68
N LYS A 328 -4.91 -1.90 -28.30
CA LYS A 328 -5.79 -0.84 -28.80
C LYS A 328 -6.28 0.08 -27.66
N PHE A 329 -6.67 -0.48 -26.52
CA PHE A 329 -7.12 0.30 -25.35
C PHE A 329 -6.08 1.33 -24.93
N ILE A 330 -4.81 0.94 -24.82
CA ILE A 330 -3.73 1.85 -24.40
C ILE A 330 -3.37 2.83 -25.54
N GLU A 331 -3.26 2.36 -26.79
CA GLU A 331 -2.95 3.23 -27.93
C GLU A 331 -4.01 4.32 -28.12
N ASP A 332 -5.29 3.97 -27.99
CA ASP A 332 -6.42 4.93 -28.11
C ASP A 332 -6.44 5.94 -26.96
N ARG A 333 -6.04 5.53 -25.75
CA ARG A 333 -6.07 6.39 -24.58
C ARG A 333 -4.84 7.28 -24.42
N VAL A 334 -3.65 6.75 -24.68
CA VAL A 334 -2.39 7.46 -24.48
C VAL A 334 -1.91 8.13 -25.78
N GLY A 335 -2.36 7.65 -26.94
CA GLY A 335 -1.98 8.19 -28.25
C GLY A 335 -0.54 7.87 -28.65
N LYS A 336 0.11 6.90 -28.00
CA LYS A 336 1.49 6.49 -28.25
C LYS A 336 1.54 5.01 -28.63
N LYS A 337 2.47 4.67 -29.52
CA LYS A 337 2.78 3.27 -29.84
C LYS A 337 3.62 2.65 -28.73
N VAL A 338 3.40 1.36 -28.54
CA VAL A 338 4.13 0.58 -27.54
C VAL A 338 5.56 0.30 -28.01
N GLU A 339 6.51 0.42 -27.10
CA GLU A 339 7.90 0.04 -27.33
C GLU A 339 8.01 -1.47 -27.60
N ARG A 340 8.87 -1.82 -28.54
CA ARG A 340 9.16 -3.21 -28.93
C ARG A 340 10.64 -3.50 -28.70
N GLY A 341 10.98 -4.75 -28.45
CA GLY A 341 12.38 -5.17 -28.35
C GLY A 341 12.68 -6.09 -27.18
N VAL A 342 11.82 -6.10 -26.14
CA VAL A 342 11.89 -7.05 -25.02
C VAL A 342 10.57 -7.81 -24.95
N ASP A 343 10.62 -9.10 -24.62
CA ASP A 343 9.41 -9.88 -24.40
C ASP A 343 8.71 -9.41 -23.13
N PRO A 344 7.43 -9.00 -23.18
CA PRO A 344 6.65 -8.60 -22.03
C PRO A 344 6.55 -9.67 -20.93
N MET A 345 6.86 -10.93 -21.26
CA MET A 345 6.84 -12.02 -20.29
C MET A 345 8.22 -12.30 -19.67
N GLU A 346 9.32 -11.83 -20.26
CA GLU A 346 10.68 -12.06 -19.73
C GLU A 346 11.26 -10.80 -19.05
N CYS A 347 10.76 -9.61 -19.37
CA CYS A 347 11.34 -8.32 -18.94
C CYS A 347 11.45 -8.17 -17.44
N VAL A 348 10.49 -8.68 -16.66
CA VAL A 348 10.47 -8.56 -15.20
C VAL A 348 11.62 -9.35 -14.58
N ALA A 349 11.81 -10.61 -14.97
CA ALA A 349 12.90 -11.45 -14.46
C ALA A 349 14.28 -10.89 -14.90
N LEU A 350 14.39 -10.44 -16.15
CA LEU A 350 15.63 -9.82 -16.67
C LEU A 350 15.99 -8.56 -15.89
N GLY A 351 15.01 -7.69 -15.62
CA GLY A 351 15.21 -6.49 -14.80
C GLY A 351 15.54 -6.79 -13.34
N ALA A 352 14.94 -7.80 -12.75
CA ALA A 352 15.29 -8.27 -11.42
C ALA A 352 16.75 -8.76 -11.35
N ALA A 353 17.24 -9.42 -12.41
CA ALA A 353 18.65 -9.83 -12.51
C ALA A 353 19.60 -8.62 -12.64
N ILE A 354 19.21 -7.59 -13.41
CA ILE A 354 19.96 -6.33 -13.48
C ILE A 354 20.03 -5.68 -12.09
N GLN A 355 18.93 -5.65 -11.35
CA GLN A 355 18.92 -5.14 -9.98
C GLN A 355 19.83 -5.97 -9.05
N GLY A 356 19.86 -7.29 -9.20
CA GLY A 356 20.80 -8.16 -8.49
C GLY A 356 22.25 -7.79 -8.80
N ALA A 357 22.58 -7.51 -10.06
CA ALA A 357 23.91 -7.08 -10.48
C ALA A 357 24.32 -5.70 -9.92
N ILE A 358 23.37 -4.76 -9.83
CA ILE A 358 23.58 -3.46 -9.17
C ILE A 358 23.95 -3.68 -7.69
N LEU A 359 23.19 -4.51 -6.98
CA LEU A 359 23.44 -4.82 -5.57
C LEU A 359 24.78 -5.60 -5.38
N GLY A 360 25.15 -6.45 -6.34
CA GLY A 360 26.42 -7.16 -6.37
C GLY A 360 27.62 -6.29 -6.78
N GLY A 361 27.38 -5.04 -7.20
CA GLY A 361 28.42 -4.10 -7.68
C GLY A 361 29.02 -4.50 -9.03
N GLU A 362 28.27 -5.23 -9.86
CA GLU A 362 28.64 -5.55 -11.26
C GLU A 362 28.16 -4.46 -12.22
N VAL A 363 27.08 -3.76 -11.88
CA VAL A 363 26.52 -2.62 -12.59
C VAL A 363 26.50 -1.43 -11.62
N THR A 364 27.11 -0.31 -12.01
CA THR A 364 27.27 0.87 -11.12
C THR A 364 26.56 2.12 -11.65
N ASP A 365 26.13 2.10 -12.90
CA ASP A 365 25.70 3.29 -13.62
C ASP A 365 24.17 3.49 -13.60
N LEU A 366 23.45 2.64 -12.86
CA LEU A 366 22.00 2.70 -12.77
C LEU A 366 21.55 2.90 -11.31
N LEU A 367 20.64 3.84 -11.11
CA LEU A 367 19.97 4.11 -9.83
C LEU A 367 18.46 3.94 -10.00
N LEU A 368 17.83 3.32 -9.01
CA LEU A 368 16.40 3.12 -8.95
C LEU A 368 15.83 3.85 -7.73
N LEU A 369 14.89 4.75 -7.97
CA LEU A 369 14.07 5.43 -6.96
C LEU A 369 12.61 5.02 -7.16
N ASP A 370 12.09 4.26 -6.22
CA ASP A 370 10.70 3.77 -6.22
C ASP A 370 9.82 4.59 -5.26
N VAL A 371 8.52 4.32 -5.22
CA VAL A 371 7.57 5.05 -4.37
C VAL A 371 6.67 4.11 -3.57
N THR A 372 6.14 4.62 -2.44
CA THR A 372 5.07 3.91 -1.71
C THR A 372 3.73 4.05 -2.45
N PRO A 373 2.97 2.95 -2.66
CA PRO A 373 1.75 3.00 -3.48
C PRO A 373 0.56 3.64 -2.77
N LEU A 374 0.52 3.59 -1.44
CA LEU A 374 -0.60 4.04 -0.62
C LEU A 374 -0.13 4.92 0.53
N THR A 375 -1.01 5.82 0.96
CA THR A 375 -0.79 6.69 2.13
C THR A 375 -0.72 5.88 3.42
N LEU A 376 0.22 6.23 4.28
CA LEU A 376 0.47 5.62 5.57
C LEU A 376 0.20 6.61 6.70
N GLY A 377 -0.39 6.12 7.78
CA GLY A 377 -0.71 6.96 8.93
C GLY A 377 -1.06 6.14 10.17
N ILE A 378 -1.51 6.83 11.21
CA ILE A 378 -2.02 6.22 12.43
C ILE A 378 -3.43 6.67 12.75
N GLU A 379 -4.16 5.84 13.52
CA GLU A 379 -5.43 6.23 14.11
C GLU A 379 -5.20 7.25 15.23
N THR A 380 -5.95 8.34 15.20
CA THR A 380 -5.96 9.38 16.22
C THR A 380 -7.35 9.54 16.82
N LEU A 381 -7.48 10.45 17.78
CA LEU A 381 -8.73 10.72 18.50
C LEU A 381 -9.89 10.97 17.52
N GLY A 382 -11.04 10.35 17.79
CA GLY A 382 -12.21 10.39 16.91
C GLY A 382 -12.20 9.35 15.77
N GLY A 383 -11.25 8.40 15.78
CA GLY A 383 -11.16 7.35 14.76
C GLY A 383 -10.71 7.87 13.41
N VAL A 384 -10.01 8.99 13.38
CA VAL A 384 -9.48 9.62 12.16
C VAL A 384 -8.08 9.07 11.85
N ARG A 385 -7.77 8.84 10.57
CA ARG A 385 -6.42 8.57 10.12
C ARG A 385 -5.63 9.87 9.98
N THR A 386 -4.57 10.01 10.76
CA THR A 386 -3.58 11.08 10.58
C THR A 386 -2.44 10.57 9.70
N THR A 387 -2.20 11.27 8.60
CA THR A 387 -1.17 10.92 7.61
C THR A 387 0.23 11.24 8.11
N LEU A 388 1.18 10.30 7.95
CA LEU A 388 2.62 10.51 8.15
C LEU A 388 3.38 10.48 6.81
N ILE A 389 3.05 9.55 5.92
CA ILE A 389 3.69 9.42 4.61
C ILE A 389 2.57 9.34 3.57
N GLU A 390 2.58 10.24 2.61
CA GLU A 390 1.61 10.25 1.51
C GLU A 390 1.99 9.21 0.45
N ARG A 391 0.98 8.71 -0.30
CA ARG A 391 1.21 7.86 -1.46
C ARG A 391 2.13 8.56 -2.47
N ASN A 392 2.82 7.77 -3.27
CA ASN A 392 3.81 8.23 -4.24
C ASN A 392 4.99 9.02 -3.62
N THR A 393 5.24 8.84 -2.32
CA THR A 393 6.47 9.33 -1.69
C THR A 393 7.63 8.40 -2.07
N THR A 394 8.73 8.99 -2.55
CA THR A 394 9.95 8.25 -2.92
C THR A 394 10.51 7.48 -1.73
N ILE A 395 10.92 6.23 -1.95
CA ILE A 395 11.52 5.35 -0.95
C ILE A 395 13.00 5.03 -1.32
N PRO A 396 13.88 4.82 -0.32
CA PRO A 396 13.60 4.78 1.12
C PRO A 396 13.27 6.15 1.71
N THR A 397 12.42 6.18 2.74
CA THR A 397 12.02 7.44 3.41
C THR A 397 11.76 7.24 4.89
N ARG A 398 12.00 8.31 5.66
CA ARG A 398 11.73 8.35 7.10
C ARG A 398 10.99 9.63 7.46
N LYS A 399 9.86 9.51 8.17
CA LYS A 399 9.05 10.63 8.63
C LYS A 399 8.66 10.42 10.09
N SER A 400 8.72 11.49 10.87
CA SER A 400 8.33 11.49 12.28
C SER A 400 7.31 12.60 12.54
N GLN A 401 6.39 12.33 13.48
CA GLN A 401 5.42 13.31 13.96
C GLN A 401 5.20 13.11 15.47
N ILE A 402 5.01 14.21 16.20
CA ILE A 402 4.75 14.19 17.63
C ILE A 402 3.24 14.15 17.85
N PHE A 403 2.81 13.22 18.70
CA PHE A 403 1.45 13.04 19.18
C PHE A 403 1.42 13.18 20.70
N THR A 404 0.24 13.14 21.27
CA THR A 404 0.06 13.27 22.73
C THR A 404 -1.01 12.31 23.25
N THR A 405 -1.16 12.25 24.57
CA THR A 405 -2.19 11.43 25.24
C THR A 405 -3.59 12.05 25.08
N ALA A 406 -4.61 11.19 24.96
CA ALA A 406 -6.01 11.60 24.83
C ALA A 406 -6.74 11.72 26.18
N ALA A 407 -6.19 11.15 27.26
CA ALA A 407 -6.76 11.15 28.59
C ALA A 407 -5.73 11.54 29.66
N ASP A 408 -6.22 12.06 30.79
CA ASP A 408 -5.37 12.35 31.96
C ASP A 408 -4.82 11.07 32.57
N LEU A 409 -3.59 11.17 33.10
CA LEU A 409 -2.89 10.07 33.77
C LEU A 409 -2.71 8.81 32.91
N GLN A 410 -2.80 8.95 31.60
CA GLN A 410 -2.62 7.84 30.65
C GLN A 410 -1.17 7.36 30.67
N SER A 411 -0.95 6.11 31.08
CA SER A 411 0.37 5.48 31.21
C SER A 411 0.79 4.66 29.99
N GLU A 412 -0.10 4.50 29.00
CA GLU A 412 0.15 3.82 27.73
C GLU A 412 -0.59 4.47 26.58
N VAL A 413 -0.06 4.35 25.35
CA VAL A 413 -0.75 4.72 24.11
C VAL A 413 -0.74 3.54 23.15
N SER A 414 -1.88 3.30 22.51
CA SER A 414 -2.00 2.29 21.45
C SER A 414 -1.75 2.95 20.09
N ILE A 415 -0.74 2.49 19.39
CA ILE A 415 -0.40 2.94 18.04
C ILE A 415 -1.03 1.97 17.04
N HIS A 416 -2.06 2.42 16.34
CA HIS A 416 -2.72 1.66 15.27
C HIS A 416 -2.24 2.16 13.92
N VAL A 417 -1.44 1.35 13.22
CA VAL A 417 -0.82 1.68 11.94
C VAL A 417 -1.79 1.34 10.81
N LEU A 418 -1.99 2.31 9.92
CA LEU A 418 -3.00 2.26 8.86
C LEU A 418 -2.38 2.54 7.49
N GLN A 419 -2.92 1.88 6.46
CA GLN A 419 -2.59 2.13 5.06
C GLN A 419 -3.85 2.29 4.23
N GLY A 420 -3.93 3.35 3.41
CA GLY A 420 -5.07 3.63 2.53
C GLY A 420 -5.39 5.12 2.43
N GLU A 421 -6.42 5.45 1.64
CA GLU A 421 -6.72 6.84 1.27
C GLU A 421 -7.93 7.41 2.02
N ARG A 422 -8.65 6.59 2.82
CA ARG A 422 -9.86 7.05 3.51
C ARG A 422 -9.53 7.87 4.76
N PRO A 423 -10.30 8.92 5.08
CA PRO A 423 -10.08 9.75 6.27
C PRO A 423 -10.31 9.00 7.59
N MET A 424 -11.26 8.06 7.63
CA MET A 424 -11.59 7.33 8.85
C MET A 424 -10.73 6.07 8.98
N ALA A 425 -10.23 5.80 10.20
CA ALA A 425 -9.35 4.66 10.47
C ALA A 425 -9.98 3.32 10.11
N ALA A 426 -11.28 3.14 10.39
CA ALA A 426 -12.01 1.90 10.14
C ALA A 426 -12.13 1.55 8.64
N ASP A 427 -11.97 2.53 7.76
CA ASP A 427 -12.10 2.38 6.32
C ASP A 427 -10.75 2.16 5.61
N ASN A 428 -9.66 1.99 6.38
CA ASN A 428 -8.31 1.75 5.87
C ASN A 428 -7.81 0.36 6.27
N ILE A 429 -6.75 -0.10 5.60
CA ILE A 429 -6.10 -1.36 5.92
C ILE A 429 -5.34 -1.20 7.24
N SER A 430 -5.62 -2.08 8.21
CA SER A 430 -4.82 -2.19 9.41
C SER A 430 -3.53 -2.96 9.12
N LEU A 431 -2.39 -2.32 9.31
CA LEU A 431 -1.08 -2.97 9.22
C LEU A 431 -0.66 -3.58 10.57
N GLY A 432 -1.31 -3.16 11.65
CA GLY A 432 -1.06 -3.69 12.98
C GLY A 432 -1.28 -2.67 14.09
N ARG A 433 -1.22 -3.16 15.33
CA ARG A 433 -1.40 -2.32 16.53
C ARG A 433 -0.39 -2.73 17.60
N PHE A 434 0.22 -1.77 18.27
CA PHE A 434 1.11 -2.01 19.39
C PHE A 434 0.98 -0.92 20.46
N ASN A 435 1.37 -1.22 21.69
CA ASN A 435 1.25 -0.30 22.81
C ASN A 435 2.63 0.21 23.25
N LEU A 436 2.78 1.52 23.36
CA LEU A 436 3.88 2.15 24.08
C LEU A 436 3.46 2.29 25.54
N VAL A 437 4.16 1.61 26.43
CA VAL A 437 3.87 1.59 27.88
C VAL A 437 4.93 2.33 28.69
N GLY A 438 4.58 2.75 29.91
CA GLY A 438 5.51 3.40 30.84
C GLY A 438 5.68 4.89 30.56
N ILE A 439 4.66 5.52 30.00
CA ILE A 439 4.53 6.98 29.90
C ILE A 439 4.31 7.52 31.32
N ALA A 440 5.02 8.59 31.68
CA ALA A 440 4.83 9.24 32.97
C ALA A 440 3.41 9.80 33.09
N PRO A 441 2.67 9.50 34.19
CA PRO A 441 1.35 10.06 34.39
C PRO A 441 1.39 11.59 34.36
N ALA A 442 0.62 12.19 33.47
CA ALA A 442 0.51 13.63 33.28
C ALA A 442 -0.88 13.99 32.76
N PRO A 443 -1.29 15.26 32.83
CA PRO A 443 -2.50 15.71 32.17
C PRO A 443 -2.45 15.40 30.65
N ARG A 444 -3.62 15.14 30.03
CA ARG A 444 -3.71 14.95 28.58
C ARG A 444 -3.09 16.14 27.84
N GLY A 445 -2.46 15.85 26.71
CA GLY A 445 -1.79 16.87 25.90
C GLY A 445 -0.38 17.22 26.34
N VAL A 446 0.10 16.76 27.51
CA VAL A 446 1.44 17.05 28.03
C VAL A 446 2.48 16.05 27.53
N PRO A 447 2.27 14.72 27.58
CA PRO A 447 3.24 13.77 27.06
C PRO A 447 3.47 13.96 25.55
N GLN A 448 4.74 13.85 25.13
CA GLN A 448 5.15 13.97 23.74
C GLN A 448 5.58 12.61 23.22
N ILE A 449 4.77 12.04 22.35
CA ILE A 449 4.99 10.72 21.77
C ILE A 449 5.42 10.91 20.32
N GLU A 450 6.70 10.72 20.04
CA GLU A 450 7.22 10.73 18.68
C GLU A 450 6.92 9.39 18.00
N VAL A 451 6.14 9.42 16.91
CA VAL A 451 5.91 8.27 16.05
C VAL A 451 6.70 8.44 14.77
N THR A 452 7.59 7.50 14.50
CA THR A 452 8.46 7.48 13.32
C THR A 452 8.08 6.32 12.41
N PHE A 453 7.87 6.63 11.15
CA PHE A 453 7.71 5.68 10.05
C PHE A 453 9.00 5.65 9.25
N ASP A 454 9.55 4.45 9.05
CA ASP A 454 10.81 4.22 8.34
C ASP A 454 10.57 3.13 7.29
N ILE A 455 10.55 3.52 6.00
CA ILE A 455 10.34 2.63 4.86
C ILE A 455 11.70 2.37 4.21
N ASP A 456 12.07 1.11 4.11
CA ASP A 456 13.30 0.70 3.44
C ASP A 456 13.20 0.71 1.90
N ALA A 457 14.29 0.40 1.22
CA ALA A 457 14.33 0.34 -0.23
C ALA A 457 13.50 -0.82 -0.83
N SER A 458 13.04 -1.77 -0.03
CA SER A 458 12.13 -2.86 -0.42
C SER A 458 10.66 -2.48 -0.21
N GLY A 459 10.39 -1.28 0.33
CA GLY A 459 9.05 -0.81 0.66
C GLY A 459 8.50 -1.39 1.97
N ILE A 460 9.34 -1.98 2.82
CA ILE A 460 8.93 -2.55 4.11
C ILE A 460 8.94 -1.47 5.18
N LEU A 461 7.82 -1.34 5.89
CA LEU A 461 7.60 -0.33 6.91
C LEU A 461 8.02 -0.82 8.30
N ASN A 462 8.83 0.00 8.98
CA ASN A 462 9.10 -0.09 10.39
C ASN A 462 8.48 1.11 11.12
N VAL A 463 7.79 0.87 12.22
CA VAL A 463 7.17 1.93 13.02
C VAL A 463 7.77 1.92 14.41
N THR A 464 8.21 3.09 14.87
CA THR A 464 8.74 3.30 16.21
C THR A 464 7.90 4.35 16.92
N ALA A 465 7.51 4.09 18.16
CA ALA A 465 6.90 5.07 19.04
C ALA A 465 7.81 5.31 20.24
N LYS A 466 8.09 6.57 20.57
CA LYS A 466 8.98 6.96 21.67
C LYS A 466 8.35 8.08 22.50
N ASP A 467 8.25 7.88 23.79
CA ASP A 467 7.96 8.97 24.72
C ASP A 467 9.20 9.81 24.94
N LEU A 468 9.17 11.08 24.55
CA LEU A 468 10.30 12.01 24.65
C LEU A 468 10.59 12.39 26.11
N GLY A 469 9.58 12.31 27.01
CA GLY A 469 9.74 12.63 28.43
C GLY A 469 10.47 11.54 29.21
N THR A 470 10.11 10.27 29.01
CA THR A 470 10.72 9.13 29.73
C THR A 470 11.83 8.44 28.97
N GLY A 471 11.92 8.68 27.67
CA GLY A 471 12.82 7.97 26.75
C GLY A 471 12.37 6.53 26.44
N LYS A 472 11.19 6.08 26.92
CA LYS A 472 10.64 4.77 26.60
C LYS A 472 10.34 4.67 25.11
N GLU A 473 10.69 3.54 24.52
CA GLU A 473 10.53 3.29 23.09
C GLU A 473 9.96 1.89 22.86
N GLN A 474 9.07 1.78 21.89
CA GLN A 474 8.56 0.52 21.36
C GLN A 474 8.64 0.57 19.86
N LYS A 475 9.13 -0.52 19.26
CA LYS A 475 9.25 -0.70 17.82
C LYS A 475 8.38 -1.85 17.35
N MET A 476 7.74 -1.68 16.20
CA MET A 476 7.04 -2.72 15.49
C MET A 476 7.54 -2.75 14.03
N THR A 477 8.03 -3.90 13.59
CA THR A 477 8.14 -4.20 12.16
C THR A 477 6.80 -4.76 11.73
N ILE A 478 6.25 -4.27 10.64
CA ILE A 478 4.99 -4.79 10.13
C ILE A 478 5.23 -6.22 9.67
N THR A 479 4.60 -7.15 10.37
CA THR A 479 4.55 -8.56 9.97
C THR A 479 3.18 -8.82 9.39
N ALA A 480 3.09 -9.64 8.35
CA ALA A 480 1.83 -9.99 7.70
C ALA A 480 0.82 -10.52 8.73
N SER A 481 0.10 -9.62 9.39
CA SER A 481 -0.96 -9.96 10.32
C SER A 481 -2.28 -10.01 9.56
N THR A 482 -2.80 -11.16 9.56
CA THR A 482 -4.08 -11.65 9.13
C THR A 482 -5.25 -10.79 9.56
N LYS A 483 -5.85 -10.05 8.66
CA LYS A 483 -7.30 -9.73 8.69
C LYS A 483 -7.70 -8.65 7.68
N LEU A 484 -7.73 -8.94 6.38
CA LEU A 484 -8.74 -8.36 5.47
C LEU A 484 -8.64 -9.05 4.10
N PRO A 485 -9.75 -9.36 3.44
CA PRO A 485 -9.74 -9.96 2.10
C PRO A 485 -9.22 -8.97 1.06
N ASP A 486 -8.49 -9.47 0.06
CA ASP A 486 -7.85 -8.74 -1.05
C ASP A 486 -8.78 -7.82 -1.88
N ARG A 487 -10.09 -7.91 -1.68
CA ARG A 487 -11.09 -7.01 -2.29
C ARG A 487 -11.06 -5.59 -1.73
N ASP A 488 -10.32 -5.36 -0.65
CA ASP A 488 -10.47 -4.14 0.12
C ASP A 488 -9.55 -2.99 -0.34
N VAL A 489 -8.39 -3.27 -0.94
CA VAL A 489 -7.48 -2.20 -1.39
C VAL A 489 -8.06 -1.43 -2.58
N ASP A 490 -8.49 -2.14 -3.62
CA ASP A 490 -9.05 -1.52 -4.83
C ASP A 490 -10.41 -0.88 -4.55
N ARG A 491 -11.22 -1.53 -3.69
CA ARG A 491 -12.47 -0.97 -3.20
C ARG A 491 -12.21 0.32 -2.41
N MET A 492 -11.20 0.37 -1.54
CA MET A 492 -10.88 1.53 -0.72
C MET A 492 -10.48 2.75 -1.55
N VAL A 493 -9.72 2.58 -2.62
CA VAL A 493 -9.36 3.69 -3.52
C VAL A 493 -10.57 4.16 -4.32
N ALA A 494 -11.34 3.25 -4.90
CA ALA A 494 -12.57 3.59 -5.64
C ALA A 494 -13.65 4.19 -4.71
N GLU A 495 -13.84 3.63 -3.52
CA GLU A 495 -14.76 4.12 -2.50
C GLU A 495 -14.30 5.48 -1.93
N ALA A 496 -13.00 5.75 -1.79
CA ALA A 496 -12.49 7.03 -1.35
C ALA A 496 -12.95 8.18 -2.28
N GLN A 497 -12.97 7.94 -3.58
CA GLN A 497 -13.46 8.92 -4.55
C GLN A 497 -14.99 9.00 -4.58
N GLN A 498 -15.67 7.86 -4.48
CA GLN A 498 -17.13 7.80 -4.49
C GLN A 498 -17.75 8.43 -3.23
N PHE A 499 -17.10 8.27 -2.10
CA PHE A 499 -17.57 8.73 -0.79
C PHE A 499 -16.82 9.96 -0.26
N ALA A 500 -16.01 10.62 -1.07
CA ALA A 500 -15.20 11.76 -0.65
C ALA A 500 -16.00 12.85 0.10
N ALA A 501 -17.21 13.15 -0.34
CA ALA A 501 -18.09 14.12 0.32
C ALA A 501 -18.59 13.63 1.70
N ASP A 502 -18.93 12.34 1.82
CA ASP A 502 -19.36 11.75 3.08
C ASP A 502 -18.19 11.58 4.07
N ASP A 503 -17.02 11.28 3.55
CA ASP A 503 -15.80 11.14 4.34
C ASP A 503 -15.32 12.50 4.87
N GLU A 504 -15.36 13.56 4.07
CA GLU A 504 -15.01 14.90 4.52
C GLU A 504 -16.00 15.39 5.60
N LYS A 505 -17.29 15.04 5.45
CA LYS A 505 -18.28 15.31 6.49
C LYS A 505 -17.98 14.57 7.79
N LYS A 506 -17.65 13.29 7.74
CA LYS A 506 -17.28 12.49 8.94
C LYS A 506 -16.01 13.02 9.60
N LYS A 507 -15.02 13.41 8.81
CA LYS A 507 -13.78 14.02 9.29
C LYS A 507 -14.06 15.36 9.98
N GLU A 508 -14.91 16.21 9.39
CA GLU A 508 -15.32 17.48 9.99
C GLU A 508 -16.12 17.26 11.28
N GLU A 509 -17.02 16.26 11.30
CA GLU A 509 -17.73 15.86 12.52
C GLU A 509 -16.78 15.43 13.63
N ALA A 510 -15.77 14.60 13.31
CA ALA A 510 -14.75 14.19 14.27
C ALA A 510 -13.91 15.38 14.77
N ARG A 511 -13.51 16.27 13.86
CA ARG A 511 -12.76 17.50 14.20
C ARG A 511 -13.53 18.37 15.17
N VAL A 512 -14.80 18.66 14.87
CA VAL A 512 -15.66 19.50 15.72
C VAL A 512 -15.85 18.90 17.11
N LYS A 513 -16.07 17.59 17.21
CA LYS A 513 -16.19 16.89 18.49
C LYS A 513 -14.89 16.94 19.29
N ASN A 514 -13.76 16.75 18.66
CA ASN A 514 -12.44 16.80 19.32
C ASN A 514 -12.12 18.23 19.82
N GLU A 515 -12.44 19.27 19.03
CA GLU A 515 -12.28 20.66 19.43
C GLU A 515 -13.16 21.00 20.63
N ALA A 516 -14.43 20.58 20.61
CA ALA A 516 -15.37 20.78 21.73
C ALA A 516 -14.87 20.09 23.02
N ASP A 517 -14.44 18.83 22.92
CA ASP A 517 -13.93 18.08 24.06
C ASP A 517 -12.65 18.72 24.65
N SER A 518 -11.75 19.17 23.78
CA SER A 518 -10.52 19.85 24.20
C SER A 518 -10.80 21.19 24.91
N LEU A 519 -11.77 21.95 24.41
CA LEU A 519 -12.17 23.22 25.03
C LEU A 519 -12.89 23.03 26.36
N ILE A 520 -13.77 22.02 26.46
CA ILE A 520 -14.43 21.63 27.70
C ILE A 520 -13.40 21.25 28.77
N TYR A 521 -12.41 20.40 28.41
CA TYR A 521 -11.32 20.04 29.30
C TYR A 521 -10.53 21.25 29.80
N THR A 522 -10.18 22.16 28.88
CA THR A 522 -9.46 23.39 29.22
C THR A 522 -10.27 24.28 30.16
N ALA A 523 -11.59 24.39 29.93
CA ALA A 523 -12.49 25.15 30.80
C ALA A 523 -12.57 24.57 32.20
N GLU A 524 -12.73 23.25 32.33
CA GLU A 524 -12.78 22.57 33.65
C GLU A 524 -11.45 22.69 34.40
N LYS A 525 -10.33 22.56 33.69
CA LYS A 525 -9.00 22.74 34.27
C LYS A 525 -8.81 24.18 34.75
N THR A 526 -9.22 25.18 33.96
CA THR A 526 -9.17 26.61 34.32
C THR A 526 -10.02 26.90 35.56
N LEU A 527 -11.23 26.33 35.66
CA LEU A 527 -12.08 26.43 36.84
C LEU A 527 -11.45 25.78 38.10
N GLY A 528 -10.75 24.65 37.93
CA GLY A 528 -10.08 23.95 39.03
C GLY A 528 -8.84 24.69 39.54
N GLU A 529 -7.97 25.15 38.63
CA GLU A 529 -6.67 25.75 38.97
C GLU A 529 -6.76 27.25 39.30
N LEU A 530 -7.62 27.98 38.60
CA LEU A 530 -7.72 29.45 38.70
C LEU A 530 -9.07 29.92 39.25
N GLY A 531 -9.96 29.02 39.66
CA GLY A 531 -11.34 29.32 40.04
C GLY A 531 -11.48 30.35 41.17
N GLU A 532 -10.50 30.47 42.09
CA GLU A 532 -10.48 31.52 43.13
C GLU A 532 -10.12 32.92 42.60
N LYS A 533 -9.49 32.98 41.38
CA LYS A 533 -9.10 34.23 40.74
C LYS A 533 -10.13 34.70 39.70
N ILE A 534 -11.14 33.89 39.39
CA ILE A 534 -12.20 34.19 38.44
C ILE A 534 -13.37 34.84 39.21
N PRO A 535 -13.92 35.99 38.74
CA PRO A 535 -15.14 36.57 39.32
C PRO A 535 -16.30 35.56 39.38
N ALA A 536 -17.08 35.58 40.49
CA ALA A 536 -18.10 34.59 40.76
C ALA A 536 -19.15 34.43 39.63
N ASP A 537 -19.53 35.55 39.00
CA ASP A 537 -20.47 35.57 37.87
C ASP A 537 -19.90 34.92 36.60
N LEU A 538 -18.60 35.07 36.35
CA LEU A 538 -17.93 34.44 35.23
C LEU A 538 -17.69 32.95 35.52
N LYS A 539 -17.39 32.55 36.74
CA LYS A 539 -17.28 31.17 37.16
C LYS A 539 -18.58 30.41 36.92
N GLU A 540 -19.74 31.00 37.28
CA GLU A 540 -21.06 30.43 37.03
C GLU A 540 -21.35 30.31 35.54
N LYS A 541 -21.01 31.35 34.74
CA LYS A 541 -21.15 31.33 33.28
C LYS A 541 -20.31 30.25 32.62
N ILE A 542 -19.04 30.08 33.02
CA ILE A 542 -18.17 29.00 32.50
C ILE A 542 -18.77 27.64 32.85
N GLY A 543 -19.18 27.42 34.11
CA GLY A 543 -19.77 26.16 34.52
C GLY A 543 -21.05 25.80 33.76
N SER A 544 -21.91 26.81 33.52
CA SER A 544 -23.11 26.65 32.68
C SER A 544 -22.76 26.33 31.22
N ALA A 545 -21.82 27.06 30.62
CA ALA A 545 -21.40 26.85 29.24
C ALA A 545 -20.73 25.47 29.07
N VAL A 546 -19.90 25.02 30.00
CA VAL A 546 -19.34 23.66 30.04
C VAL A 546 -20.43 22.60 30.05
N LYS A 547 -21.44 22.76 30.91
CA LYS A 547 -22.57 21.80 31.00
C LYS A 547 -23.34 21.74 29.68
N THR A 548 -23.59 22.89 29.04
CA THR A 548 -24.33 22.96 27.79
C THR A 548 -23.51 22.35 26.64
N ALA A 549 -22.21 22.66 26.58
CA ALA A 549 -21.30 22.09 25.58
C ALA A 549 -21.16 20.56 25.74
N LYS A 550 -21.06 20.03 26.96
CA LYS A 550 -21.08 18.57 27.22
C LYS A 550 -22.38 17.92 26.76
N SER A 551 -23.52 18.53 27.06
CA SER A 551 -24.81 18.00 26.63
C SER A 551 -24.95 18.04 25.09
N ALA A 552 -24.40 19.06 24.42
CA ALA A 552 -24.35 19.11 22.97
C ALA A 552 -23.45 18.03 22.38
N LEU A 553 -22.30 17.77 23.02
CA LEU A 553 -21.32 16.75 22.58
C LEU A 553 -21.87 15.32 22.63
N GLU A 554 -22.76 15.02 23.58
CA GLU A 554 -23.49 13.74 23.66
C GLU A 554 -24.52 13.58 22.52
N GLY A 555 -24.88 14.67 21.84
CA GLY A 555 -25.81 14.68 20.72
C GLY A 555 -25.18 14.35 19.38
N LYS A 556 -26.03 14.33 18.32
CA LYS A 556 -25.61 14.10 16.94
C LYS A 556 -25.63 15.38 16.08
N ASP A 557 -26.05 16.51 16.63
CA ASP A 557 -26.19 17.77 15.93
C ASP A 557 -24.87 18.54 15.95
N ILE A 558 -24.14 18.47 14.84
CA ILE A 558 -22.82 19.09 14.69
C ILE A 558 -22.89 20.62 14.73
N GLN A 559 -23.96 21.23 14.21
CA GLN A 559 -24.11 22.67 14.26
C GLN A 559 -24.29 23.15 15.70
N LYS A 560 -25.09 22.44 16.49
CA LYS A 560 -25.27 22.73 17.89
C LYS A 560 -23.96 22.58 18.68
N ILE A 561 -23.15 21.56 18.38
CA ILE A 561 -21.82 21.40 19.02
C ILE A 561 -20.95 22.61 18.69
N LYS A 562 -20.90 23.06 17.44
CA LYS A 562 -20.14 24.25 17.04
C LYS A 562 -20.59 25.50 17.78
N ASP A 563 -21.89 25.75 17.85
CA ASP A 563 -22.46 26.95 18.46
C ASP A 563 -22.15 27.00 19.96
N GLU A 564 -22.34 25.89 20.68
CA GLU A 564 -22.06 25.80 22.12
C GLU A 564 -20.55 25.85 22.43
N THR A 565 -19.72 25.29 21.54
CA THR A 565 -18.25 25.41 21.64
C THR A 565 -17.79 26.84 21.48
N ALA A 566 -18.33 27.57 20.51
CA ALA A 566 -18.04 28.99 20.29
C ALA A 566 -18.51 29.85 21.49
N ALA A 567 -19.68 29.53 22.07
CA ALA A 567 -20.18 30.21 23.27
C ALA A 567 -19.24 29.97 24.47
N LEU A 568 -18.77 28.74 24.68
CA LEU A 568 -17.80 28.41 25.73
C LEU A 568 -16.48 29.14 25.53
N GLN A 569 -15.97 29.18 24.28
CA GLN A 569 -14.74 29.90 23.94
C GLN A 569 -14.82 31.39 24.28
N LYS A 570 -15.95 32.01 23.98
CA LYS A 570 -16.19 33.44 24.29
C LYS A 570 -16.15 33.69 25.80
N VAL A 571 -16.82 32.88 26.58
CA VAL A 571 -16.85 33.01 28.05
C VAL A 571 -15.46 32.80 28.65
N LEU A 572 -14.67 31.86 28.14
CA LEU A 572 -13.29 31.65 28.55
C LEU A 572 -12.38 32.85 28.21
N ALA A 573 -12.56 33.46 27.06
CA ALA A 573 -11.83 34.67 26.68
C ALA A 573 -12.17 35.86 27.60
N GLU A 574 -13.44 36.01 27.96
CA GLU A 574 -13.89 37.03 28.95
C GLU A 574 -13.24 36.80 30.32
N ALA A 575 -13.19 35.55 30.79
CA ALA A 575 -12.54 35.16 32.03
C ALA A 575 -11.03 35.41 32.00
N GLY A 576 -10.35 35.04 30.92
CA GLY A 576 -8.93 35.33 30.75
C GLY A 576 -8.62 36.83 30.81
N SER A 577 -9.44 37.66 30.16
CA SER A 577 -9.32 39.12 30.21
C SER A 577 -9.52 39.67 31.62
N ALA A 578 -10.49 39.15 32.35
CA ALA A 578 -10.77 39.57 33.75
C ALA A 578 -9.62 39.21 34.69
N ILE A 579 -9.07 37.99 34.59
CA ILE A 579 -7.90 37.55 35.37
C ILE A 579 -6.70 38.45 35.11
N TYR A 580 -6.46 38.77 33.81
CA TYR A 580 -5.35 39.66 33.42
C TYR A 580 -5.50 41.08 33.99
N GLN A 581 -6.71 41.65 33.93
CA GLN A 581 -7.00 42.98 34.54
C GLN A 581 -6.84 42.98 36.04
N GLU A 582 -7.26 41.92 36.74
CA GLU A 582 -7.11 41.80 38.20
C GLU A 582 -5.64 41.63 38.59
N ALA A 583 -4.86 40.87 37.82
CA ALA A 583 -3.42 40.77 38.02
C ALA A 583 -2.70 42.10 37.82
N GLN A 584 -3.07 42.89 36.83
CA GLN A 584 -2.55 44.25 36.62
C GLN A 584 -2.92 45.21 37.76
N LYS A 585 -4.16 45.16 38.26
CA LYS A 585 -4.58 45.97 39.39
C LYS A 585 -3.78 45.64 40.63
N LYS A 586 -3.60 44.34 40.97
CA LYS A 586 -2.78 43.90 42.08
C LYS A 586 -1.34 44.34 41.98
N GLN A 587 -0.74 44.23 40.81
CA GLN A 587 0.62 44.76 40.55
C GLN A 587 0.73 46.27 40.73
N ALA A 588 -0.28 47.04 40.25
CA ALA A 588 -0.34 48.48 40.43
C ALA A 588 -0.52 48.88 41.91
N GLU A 589 -1.36 48.14 42.65
CA GLU A 589 -1.55 48.33 44.11
C GLU A 589 -0.31 47.96 44.94
N GLU A 590 0.40 46.91 44.58
CA GLU A 590 1.68 46.55 45.20
C GLU A 590 2.77 47.58 44.90
N GLN A 591 2.84 48.11 43.68
CA GLN A 591 3.75 49.19 43.34
C GLN A 591 3.38 50.51 44.03
N ALA A 592 2.08 50.83 44.18
CA ALA A 592 1.61 51.99 44.94
C ALA A 592 1.88 51.85 46.44
N ARG A 593 1.74 50.66 47.02
CA ARG A 593 2.13 50.36 48.43
C ARG A 593 3.63 50.45 48.67
N ALA A 594 4.45 50.02 47.71
CA ALA A 594 5.91 50.15 47.74
C ALA A 594 6.41 51.61 47.63
N ALA A 595 5.64 52.48 46.98
CA ALA A 595 5.92 53.91 46.81
C ALA A 595 5.44 54.81 47.99
N GLY A 596 4.66 54.24 48.96
CA GLY A 596 4.04 54.97 50.05
C GLY A 596 4.75 54.96 51.39
N SER A 597 6.03 54.55 51.53
CA SER A 597 6.79 54.64 52.76
C SER A 597 7.70 55.90 52.73
N PRO A 598 7.52 56.84 53.66
CA PRO A 598 8.41 58.00 53.73
C PRO A 598 9.69 57.62 54.48
N SER A 599 10.82 57.71 53.80
CA SER A 599 12.11 57.68 54.44
C SER A 599 12.89 58.95 54.13
N GLY A 600 13.35 59.55 55.22
CA GLY A 600 14.17 60.74 55.21
C GLY A 600 15.61 60.49 54.76
N GLU A 601 16.11 61.61 54.30
CA GLU A 601 17.51 62.06 54.32
C GLU A 601 18.60 61.28 53.59
N GLY A 602 19.14 62.01 52.57
CA GLY A 602 20.32 61.80 51.79
C GLY A 602 21.64 62.06 52.52
N PRO A 603 22.79 62.50 51.93
CA PRO A 603 23.16 62.41 50.52
C PRO A 603 24.58 61.75 50.30
N GLY A 604 24.96 61.43 49.11
CA GLY A 604 26.33 61.08 48.82
C GLY A 604 26.57 60.57 47.39
N ALA A 605 27.16 61.45 46.63
CA ALA A 605 27.60 61.17 45.26
C ALA A 605 28.70 60.12 45.16
N SER A 606 28.65 59.26 44.14
CA SER A 606 29.82 59.01 43.32
C SER A 606 29.51 58.14 42.09
N SER A 607 30.06 58.56 41.01
CA SER A 607 30.07 58.05 39.65
C SER A 607 30.65 56.64 39.49
N GLY A 608 30.08 55.89 38.56
CA GLY A 608 30.72 54.65 38.07
C GLY A 608 29.95 54.06 36.88
N LYS A 609 30.41 54.33 35.68
CA LYS A 609 29.96 53.69 34.43
C LYS A 609 30.25 52.22 34.44
N THR A 610 29.35 51.39 33.95
CA THR A 610 29.55 50.36 32.88
C THR A 610 28.19 49.71 32.57
N GLY A 611 27.86 49.68 31.30
CA GLY A 611 26.70 48.93 30.74
C GLY A 611 27.12 47.55 30.27
N PRO A 612 26.42 46.90 29.31
CA PRO A 612 25.04 46.45 29.42
C PRO A 612 24.95 44.93 29.19
N SER A 613 23.89 44.27 29.59
CA SER A 613 23.51 42.98 29.03
C SER A 613 22.00 42.76 29.09
N GLY A 614 21.40 42.64 27.93
CA GLY A 614 20.63 41.52 27.42
C GLY A 614 19.22 41.39 27.97
N GLY A 615 18.27 42.14 27.42
CA GLY A 615 16.85 41.77 27.51
C GLY A 615 16.45 41.10 26.21
N GLU A 616 15.89 39.88 26.29
CA GLU A 616 15.31 39.19 25.15
C GLU A 616 13.99 39.85 24.78
N ASN A 617 13.94 40.37 23.55
CA ASN A 617 12.73 40.80 22.90
C ASN A 617 11.97 39.58 22.36
N VAL A 618 10.77 39.36 22.85
CA VAL A 618 9.77 38.51 22.19
C VAL A 618 9.27 39.29 20.98
N VAL A 619 9.54 38.80 19.79
CA VAL A 619 9.00 39.33 18.53
C VAL A 619 7.78 38.52 18.16
N ASP A 620 6.61 39.15 18.14
CA ASP A 620 5.41 38.62 17.51
C ASP A 620 5.68 38.47 16.00
N ALA A 621 5.52 37.27 15.49
CA ALA A 621 5.62 36.97 14.06
C ALA A 621 4.22 37.02 13.45
N ASP A 622 3.92 38.13 12.75
CA ASP A 622 2.80 38.20 11.80
C ASP A 622 3.14 37.31 10.57
N PHE A 623 2.30 36.35 10.27
CA PHE A 623 2.36 35.58 9.03
C PHE A 623 1.41 36.20 8.00
N GLU A 624 1.96 36.87 7.00
CA GLU A 624 1.28 37.13 5.73
C GLU A 624 1.31 35.87 4.85
N VAL A 625 0.13 35.38 4.50
CA VAL A 625 -0.05 34.36 3.47
C VAL A 625 0.02 35.04 2.12
N LYS A 626 1.05 34.78 1.32
CA LYS A 626 1.04 35.08 -0.12
C LYS A 626 0.50 33.87 -0.85
N GLU A 627 -0.65 34.08 -1.50
CA GLU A 627 -1.13 33.24 -2.60
C GLU A 627 -0.28 33.53 -3.85
N ASP A 628 0.28 32.46 -4.42
CA ASP A 628 0.63 32.32 -5.85
C ASP A 628 0.41 30.89 -6.29
#